data_af7c3b41fbe2027b4b61431d3666af67
#
_entry.id   af7c3b41fbe2027b4b61431d3666af67
#
_cell.length_a   1.000
_cell.length_b   1.000
_cell.length_c   1.000
_cell.angle_alpha   90.00
_cell.angle_beta   90.00
_cell.angle_gamma   90.00
#
_symmetry.space_group_name_H-M   'P 1'
#
loop_
_entity.id
_entity.type
_entity.pdbx_description
1 polymer ?
#
loop_
_entity_poly.entity_id
_entity_poly.type
_entity_poly.pdbx_seq_one_letter_code
_entity_poly.pdbx_strand_id
1 'polypeptide(L)'
;LVEHLDMDKFSSLKTFDERIPYITAVTGLETLSPRMKASAVELMATISTWPQLASAVTFGGGVSADLSRKILLNSLKVSGRFFLDLDELIADPSTENKQEQPTNEKSPLSPAEIETFIVQNNLNHWDNTGIELSEQILLSLIEAAKKAPSGGNNQPWRFHYQNKQLHLFLEESATGAYLDPQHISSYTSIGAAIENLLLTAATQNLKVNWQLTPQLTPKHLAIFTFSKSEGPNDQEETLQKQIDNRHTNRKAPPKQEISQADMDQLSAL
;
A
#
# COMPACT_ATOMS: atom_id res chain seq x y z
N LEU A 1 29.55 -3.96 -1.38
CA LEU A 1 28.10 -3.73 -1.66
C LEU A 1 27.24 -4.96 -1.36
N VAL A 2 27.77 -6.16 -1.50
CA VAL A 2 27.08 -7.44 -1.26
C VAL A 2 27.86 -8.35 -0.28
N GLU A 3 28.79 -7.80 0.47
CA GLU A 3 29.67 -8.53 1.39
C GLU A 3 28.93 -9.27 2.51
N HIS A 4 27.71 -8.84 2.81
CA HIS A 4 26.84 -9.49 3.80
C HIS A 4 26.05 -10.68 3.23
N LEU A 5 26.15 -10.94 1.91
CA LEU A 5 25.44 -12.02 1.24
C LEU A 5 26.43 -13.14 0.85
N ASP A 6 26.01 -14.36 1.12
CA ASP A 6 26.70 -15.56 0.66
C ASP A 6 26.37 -15.81 -0.82
N MET A 7 27.18 -15.28 -1.72
CA MET A 7 26.97 -15.39 -3.16
C MET A 7 27.17 -16.83 -3.69
N ASP A 8 27.95 -17.69 -2.99
CA ASP A 8 28.13 -19.08 -3.39
C ASP A 8 26.83 -19.87 -3.20
N LYS A 9 26.03 -19.46 -2.22
CA LYS A 9 24.70 -20.03 -1.96
C LYS A 9 23.66 -19.66 -3.01
N PHE A 10 23.85 -18.57 -3.75
CA PHE A 10 22.85 -18.07 -4.72
C PHE A 10 22.45 -19.12 -5.74
N SER A 11 23.39 -19.93 -6.23
CA SER A 11 23.13 -20.99 -7.23
C SER A 11 22.27 -22.14 -6.68
N SER A 12 22.19 -22.30 -5.37
CA SER A 12 21.40 -23.34 -4.70
C SER A 12 19.96 -22.93 -4.43
N LEU A 13 19.61 -21.63 -4.57
CA LEU A 13 18.29 -21.09 -4.30
C LEU A 13 17.30 -21.50 -5.39
N LYS A 14 16.18 -22.10 -4.98
CA LYS A 14 15.20 -22.70 -5.89
C LYS A 14 14.04 -21.78 -6.21
N THR A 15 13.66 -20.93 -5.27
CA THR A 15 12.49 -20.04 -5.42
C THR A 15 12.90 -18.62 -5.72
N PHE A 16 11.98 -17.86 -6.33
CA PHE A 16 12.18 -16.44 -6.57
C PHE A 16 12.31 -15.67 -5.25
N ASP A 17 11.46 -16.01 -4.27
CA ASP A 17 11.46 -15.36 -2.96
C ASP A 17 12.80 -15.49 -2.23
N GLU A 18 13.44 -16.67 -2.30
CA GLU A 18 14.78 -16.88 -1.74
C GLU A 18 15.86 -16.01 -2.42
N ARG A 19 15.65 -15.65 -3.68
CA ARG A 19 16.59 -14.83 -4.48
C ARG A 19 16.36 -13.32 -4.31
N ILE A 20 15.19 -12.88 -3.84
CA ILE A 20 14.87 -11.47 -3.66
C ILE A 20 15.95 -10.69 -2.89
N PRO A 21 16.45 -11.14 -1.71
CA PRO A 21 17.48 -10.42 -0.97
C PRO A 21 18.75 -10.18 -1.79
N TYR A 22 19.14 -11.14 -2.61
CA TYR A 22 20.32 -11.03 -3.48
C TYR A 22 20.07 -10.07 -4.64
N ILE A 23 18.91 -10.18 -5.29
CA ILE A 23 18.53 -9.32 -6.39
C ILE A 23 18.45 -7.86 -5.91
N THR A 24 17.81 -7.61 -4.78
CA THR A 24 17.66 -6.26 -4.22
C THR A 24 19.00 -5.65 -3.82
N ALA A 25 19.90 -6.43 -3.24
CA ALA A 25 21.23 -5.95 -2.89
C ALA A 25 22.09 -5.66 -4.12
N VAL A 26 22.01 -6.51 -5.16
CA VAL A 26 22.76 -6.31 -6.41
C VAL A 26 22.19 -5.13 -7.21
N THR A 27 20.88 -5.02 -7.34
CA THR A 27 20.23 -3.94 -8.10
C THR A 27 20.29 -2.60 -7.39
N GLY A 28 20.34 -2.60 -6.03
CA GLY A 28 20.34 -1.37 -5.25
C GLY A 28 19.01 -0.60 -5.39
N LEU A 29 17.93 -1.22 -4.97
CA LEU A 29 16.57 -0.64 -5.10
C LEU A 29 16.46 0.81 -4.64
N GLU A 30 17.23 1.21 -3.64
CA GLU A 30 17.24 2.58 -3.11
C GLU A 30 17.68 3.61 -4.16
N THR A 31 18.59 3.21 -5.06
CA THR A 31 19.16 4.07 -6.09
C THR A 31 18.44 4.02 -7.42
N LEU A 32 17.41 3.18 -7.57
CA LEU A 32 16.62 3.12 -8.79
C LEU A 32 15.76 4.38 -8.94
N SER A 33 15.58 4.83 -10.20
CA SER A 33 14.66 5.92 -10.49
C SER A 33 13.22 5.58 -10.10
N PRO A 34 12.40 6.58 -9.82
CA PRO A 34 10.98 6.39 -9.54
C PRO A 34 10.25 5.48 -10.52
N ARG A 35 10.49 5.67 -11.81
CA ARG A 35 9.87 4.84 -12.85
C ARG A 35 10.34 3.39 -12.83
N MET A 36 11.63 3.17 -12.55
CA MET A 36 12.18 1.82 -12.48
C MET A 36 11.63 1.06 -11.27
N LYS A 37 11.49 1.70 -10.13
CA LYS A 37 10.87 1.10 -8.94
C LYS A 37 9.41 0.73 -9.21
N ALA A 38 8.61 1.63 -9.84
CA ALA A 38 7.25 1.32 -10.26
C ALA A 38 7.20 0.10 -11.19
N SER A 39 8.07 0.06 -12.17
CA SER A 39 8.17 -1.07 -13.10
C SER A 39 8.62 -2.38 -12.42
N ALA A 40 9.45 -2.30 -11.37
CA ALA A 40 9.89 -3.47 -10.62
C ALA A 40 8.72 -4.17 -9.89
N VAL A 41 7.69 -3.41 -9.49
CA VAL A 41 6.47 -3.96 -8.86
C VAL A 41 5.61 -4.71 -9.87
N GLU A 42 5.60 -4.23 -11.12
CA GLU A 42 4.86 -4.86 -12.22
C GLU A 42 5.55 -6.13 -12.76
N LEU A 43 6.80 -6.36 -12.37
CA LEU A 43 7.57 -7.51 -12.80
C LEU A 43 6.89 -8.81 -12.38
N MET A 44 6.68 -9.72 -13.33
CA MET A 44 5.96 -10.99 -13.16
C MET A 44 4.45 -10.87 -12.89
N ALA A 45 3.93 -9.64 -12.79
CA ALA A 45 2.49 -9.38 -12.69
C ALA A 45 1.92 -8.99 -14.07
N THR A 46 2.34 -7.85 -14.60
CA THR A 46 1.89 -7.33 -15.90
C THR A 46 2.99 -7.36 -16.97
N ILE A 47 4.26 -7.35 -16.55
CA ILE A 47 5.43 -7.47 -17.43
C ILE A 47 6.22 -8.74 -17.13
N SER A 48 6.62 -9.44 -18.17
CA SER A 48 7.31 -10.74 -18.06
C SER A 48 8.83 -10.63 -17.91
N THR A 49 9.39 -9.44 -18.17
CA THR A 49 10.84 -9.22 -18.16
C THR A 49 11.16 -7.92 -17.45
N TRP A 50 12.40 -7.79 -16.97
CA TRP A 50 12.90 -6.54 -16.41
C TRP A 50 12.77 -5.40 -17.44
N PRO A 51 12.12 -4.27 -17.12
CA PRO A 51 11.95 -3.16 -18.04
C PRO A 51 13.28 -2.48 -18.31
N GLN A 52 13.53 -2.20 -19.59
CA GLN A 52 14.75 -1.50 -20.03
C GLN A 52 14.38 -0.40 -21.02
N LEU A 53 14.91 0.80 -20.77
CA LEU A 53 14.84 1.87 -21.75
C LEU A 53 16.03 1.73 -22.71
N ALA A 54 15.79 1.83 -24.02
CA ALA A 54 16.82 1.73 -25.03
C ALA A 54 17.94 2.77 -24.80
N SER A 55 17.60 3.98 -24.39
CA SER A 55 18.56 5.03 -24.01
C SER A 55 19.46 4.60 -22.85
N ALA A 56 18.90 4.06 -21.79
CA ALA A 56 19.67 3.59 -20.63
C ALA A 56 20.59 2.41 -20.96
N VAL A 57 20.12 1.47 -21.78
CA VAL A 57 20.90 0.31 -22.23
C VAL A 57 22.09 0.75 -23.09
N THR A 58 21.83 1.62 -24.08
CA THR A 58 22.87 2.15 -24.97
C THR A 58 23.91 2.95 -24.20
N PHE A 59 23.46 3.83 -23.30
CA PHE A 59 24.34 4.61 -22.45
C PHE A 59 25.19 3.71 -21.54
N GLY A 60 24.57 2.74 -20.88
CA GLY A 60 25.25 1.76 -20.02
C GLY A 60 26.30 0.95 -20.78
N GLY A 61 26.02 0.57 -22.02
CA GLY A 61 26.99 -0.08 -22.90
C GLY A 61 28.22 0.79 -23.18
N GLY A 62 27.99 2.05 -23.53
CA GLY A 62 29.06 3.03 -23.76
C GLY A 62 29.91 3.28 -22.51
N VAL A 63 29.27 3.49 -21.37
CA VAL A 63 29.96 3.69 -20.08
C VAL A 63 30.77 2.44 -19.71
N SER A 64 30.23 1.23 -19.89
CA SER A 64 30.93 -0.02 -19.59
C SER A 64 32.19 -0.16 -20.44
N ALA A 65 32.15 0.19 -21.73
CA ALA A 65 33.30 0.17 -22.63
C ALA A 65 34.39 1.16 -22.17
N ASP A 66 34.01 2.40 -21.83
CA ASP A 66 34.96 3.41 -21.33
C ASP A 66 35.58 3.05 -19.99
N LEU A 67 34.79 2.51 -19.06
CA LEU A 67 35.28 2.02 -17.78
C LEU A 67 36.28 0.87 -17.96
N SER A 68 35.97 -0.09 -18.83
CA SER A 68 36.88 -1.19 -19.14
C SER A 68 38.22 -0.67 -19.70
N ARG A 69 38.16 0.28 -20.64
CA ARG A 69 39.35 0.95 -21.15
C ARG A 69 40.17 1.63 -20.06
N LYS A 70 39.52 2.38 -19.15
CA LYS A 70 40.16 3.09 -18.04
C LYS A 70 40.83 2.13 -17.04
N ILE A 71 40.18 1.00 -16.75
CA ILE A 71 40.71 -0.03 -15.86
C ILE A 71 41.96 -0.66 -16.51
N LEU A 72 41.88 -1.06 -17.78
CA LEU A 72 43.00 -1.67 -18.51
C LEU A 72 44.20 -0.72 -18.64
N LEU A 73 43.98 0.57 -18.73
CA LEU A 73 45.01 1.60 -18.76
C LEU A 73 45.49 2.03 -17.36
N ASN A 74 45.05 1.38 -16.28
CA ASN A 74 45.34 1.76 -14.90
C ASN A 74 44.98 3.22 -14.54
N SER A 75 44.08 3.84 -15.28
CA SER A 75 43.61 5.20 -15.04
C SER A 75 42.38 5.28 -14.12
N LEU A 76 41.76 4.13 -13.79
CA LEU A 76 40.66 4.02 -12.86
C LEU A 76 40.94 2.89 -11.84
N LYS A 77 40.96 3.26 -10.56
CA LYS A 77 41.19 2.32 -9.44
C LYS A 77 40.03 2.32 -8.44
N VAL A 78 39.05 3.21 -8.62
CA VAL A 78 37.90 3.34 -7.72
C VAL A 78 36.92 2.19 -7.99
N SER A 79 36.50 1.52 -6.93
CA SER A 79 35.41 0.55 -6.97
C SER A 79 34.19 1.14 -6.27
N GLY A 80 33.01 0.97 -6.84
CA GLY A 80 31.78 1.50 -6.25
C GLY A 80 30.58 1.32 -7.18
N ARG A 81 29.44 1.85 -6.74
CA ARG A 81 28.22 1.95 -7.53
C ARG A 81 28.03 3.41 -7.89
N PHE A 82 27.85 3.66 -9.16
CA PHE A 82 27.58 4.97 -9.70
C PHE A 82 26.19 4.93 -10.34
N PHE A 83 25.33 5.85 -9.90
CA PHE A 83 23.98 6.01 -10.43
C PHE A 83 23.95 7.24 -11.31
N LEU A 84 23.26 7.13 -12.44
CA LEU A 84 23.08 8.22 -13.38
C LEU A 84 21.69 8.13 -13.98
N ASP A 85 20.86 9.14 -13.72
CA ASP A 85 19.54 9.29 -14.31
C ASP A 85 19.60 10.31 -15.45
N LEU A 86 19.30 9.85 -16.67
CA LEU A 86 19.31 10.72 -17.85
C LEU A 86 18.20 11.77 -17.78
N ASP A 87 17.11 11.50 -17.11
CA ASP A 87 16.02 12.46 -16.96
C ASP A 87 16.38 13.61 -16.01
N GLU A 88 17.20 13.33 -14.99
CA GLU A 88 17.77 14.38 -14.14
C GLU A 88 18.85 15.18 -14.86
N LEU A 89 19.66 14.49 -15.68
CA LEU A 89 20.78 15.11 -16.37
C LEU A 89 20.34 16.04 -17.50
N ILE A 90 19.22 15.73 -18.17
CA ILE A 90 18.72 16.43 -19.37
C ILE A 90 17.37 17.11 -19.05
N ALA A 91 17.09 17.37 -17.79
CA ALA A 91 15.88 18.08 -17.38
C ALA A 91 15.87 19.52 -17.90
N ASP A 92 14.72 19.97 -18.42
CA ASP A 92 14.54 21.37 -18.73
C ASP A 92 14.45 22.16 -17.40
N PRO A 93 15.30 23.16 -17.16
CA PRO A 93 15.26 23.96 -15.94
C PRO A 93 13.94 24.70 -15.72
N SER A 94 13.14 24.89 -16.77
CA SER A 94 11.81 25.50 -16.70
C SER A 94 10.73 24.49 -16.27
N THR A 95 10.98 23.20 -16.44
CA THR A 95 10.19 22.11 -15.90
C THR A 95 10.78 21.62 -14.57
N GLU A 96 11.16 22.53 -13.70
CA GLU A 96 11.15 22.19 -12.28
C GLU A 96 9.70 21.84 -11.88
N ASN A 97 9.21 20.74 -12.42
CA ASN A 97 8.42 19.85 -11.60
C ASN A 97 9.38 19.49 -10.45
N LYS A 98 9.34 20.29 -9.43
CA LYS A 98 9.61 19.84 -8.09
C LYS A 98 8.63 18.68 -7.86
N GLN A 99 8.93 17.52 -8.44
CA GLN A 99 8.69 16.30 -7.73
C GLN A 99 9.61 16.49 -6.52
N GLU A 100 9.07 17.21 -5.55
CA GLU A 100 9.52 17.10 -4.20
C GLU A 100 9.66 15.60 -4.01
N GLN A 101 10.91 15.12 -4.05
CA GLN A 101 11.18 13.84 -3.42
C GLN A 101 10.55 14.04 -2.06
N PRO A 102 9.51 13.31 -1.70
CA PRO A 102 8.93 13.45 -0.38
C PRO A 102 9.94 12.88 0.61
N THR A 103 10.96 13.67 0.92
CA THR A 103 11.75 13.55 2.15
C THR A 103 10.93 14.08 3.34
N ASN A 104 9.66 14.31 3.14
CA ASN A 104 8.70 14.37 4.21
C ASN A 104 8.39 12.92 4.59
N GLU A 105 9.16 12.37 5.49
CA GLU A 105 8.63 11.40 6.44
C GLU A 105 7.41 12.07 7.06
N LYS A 106 6.23 11.84 6.46
CA LYS A 106 4.99 12.32 7.05
C LYS A 106 4.89 11.65 8.41
N SER A 107 4.94 12.45 9.44
CA SER A 107 4.77 11.93 10.79
C SER A 107 3.37 11.30 10.91
N PRO A 108 3.24 10.20 11.65
CA PRO A 108 1.94 9.62 11.91
C PRO A 108 0.98 10.65 12.51
N LEU A 109 -0.29 10.59 12.11
CA LEU A 109 -1.34 11.44 12.67
C LEU A 109 -1.38 11.30 14.20
N SER A 110 -1.12 12.38 14.91
CA SER A 110 -1.21 12.39 16.37
C SER A 110 -2.67 12.49 16.83
N PRO A 111 -3.01 11.96 18.00
CA PRO A 111 -4.36 12.12 18.57
C PRO A 111 -4.80 13.59 18.66
N ALA A 112 -3.89 14.51 19.02
CA ALA A 112 -4.19 15.93 19.13
C ALA A 112 -4.53 16.58 17.78
N GLU A 113 -3.87 16.18 16.69
CA GLU A 113 -4.21 16.65 15.34
C GLU A 113 -5.60 16.14 14.92
N ILE A 114 -5.91 14.89 15.22
CA ILE A 114 -7.21 14.28 14.95
C ILE A 114 -8.31 15.01 15.71
N GLU A 115 -8.16 15.22 17.01
CA GLU A 115 -9.13 15.94 17.84
C GLU A 115 -9.35 17.37 17.35
N THR A 116 -8.26 18.08 17.05
CA THR A 116 -8.31 19.43 16.50
C THR A 116 -9.09 19.45 15.18
N PHE A 117 -8.83 18.50 14.29
CA PHE A 117 -9.53 18.38 13.02
C PHE A 117 -11.04 18.14 13.21
N ILE A 118 -11.42 17.22 14.09
CA ILE A 118 -12.82 16.90 14.38
C ILE A 118 -13.57 18.13 14.90
N VAL A 119 -12.94 18.90 15.79
CA VAL A 119 -13.53 20.13 16.34
C VAL A 119 -13.67 21.21 15.26
N GLN A 120 -12.62 21.47 14.49
CA GLN A 120 -12.60 22.52 13.46
C GLN A 120 -13.65 22.28 12.36
N ASN A 121 -13.94 21.01 12.03
CA ASN A 121 -14.91 20.62 11.02
C ASN A 121 -16.30 20.29 11.61
N ASN A 122 -16.51 20.56 12.90
CA ASN A 122 -17.78 20.34 13.59
C ASN A 122 -18.34 18.91 13.47
N LEU A 123 -17.48 17.91 13.43
CA LEU A 123 -17.85 16.52 13.22
C LEU A 123 -18.46 15.86 14.48
N ASN A 124 -18.27 16.45 15.65
CA ASN A 124 -18.84 15.98 16.92
C ASN A 124 -20.39 15.92 16.94
N HIS A 125 -21.05 16.57 15.98
CA HIS A 125 -22.50 16.70 15.91
C HIS A 125 -23.11 16.00 14.68
N TRP A 126 -22.34 15.19 13.97
CA TRP A 126 -22.80 14.56 12.74
C TRP A 126 -24.04 13.67 12.94
N ASP A 127 -24.02 12.82 13.97
CA ASP A 127 -25.17 11.98 14.37
C ASP A 127 -25.03 11.59 15.85
N ASN A 128 -25.84 12.20 16.71
CA ASN A 128 -25.83 11.96 18.15
C ASN A 128 -26.74 10.80 18.60
N THR A 129 -27.38 10.10 17.66
CA THR A 129 -28.32 9.00 17.97
C THR A 129 -27.61 7.68 18.27
N GLY A 130 -26.29 7.60 18.03
CA GLY A 130 -25.48 6.42 18.26
C GLY A 130 -25.42 6.00 19.73
N ILE A 131 -25.22 4.68 19.95
CA ILE A 131 -24.93 4.12 21.26
C ILE A 131 -23.43 4.20 21.57
N GLU A 132 -23.10 4.25 22.86
CA GLU A 132 -21.71 4.10 23.32
C GLU A 132 -21.27 2.65 23.15
N LEU A 133 -20.08 2.44 22.59
CA LEU A 133 -19.46 1.13 22.48
C LEU A 133 -18.58 0.86 23.69
N SER A 134 -18.62 -0.35 24.19
CA SER A 134 -17.62 -0.79 25.16
C SER A 134 -16.25 -0.93 24.48
N GLU A 135 -15.19 -0.77 25.26
CA GLU A 135 -13.81 -0.94 24.78
C GLU A 135 -13.61 -2.30 24.11
N GLN A 136 -14.19 -3.36 24.65
CA GLN A 136 -14.09 -4.71 24.10
C GLN A 136 -14.72 -4.81 22.71
N ILE A 137 -15.89 -4.23 22.50
CA ILE A 137 -16.54 -4.18 21.20
C ILE A 137 -15.71 -3.36 20.23
N LEU A 138 -15.27 -2.17 20.62
CA LEU A 138 -14.45 -1.31 19.79
C LEU A 138 -13.17 -2.01 19.33
N LEU A 139 -12.45 -2.64 20.25
CA LEU A 139 -11.24 -3.41 19.94
C LEU A 139 -11.52 -4.54 18.94
N SER A 140 -12.62 -5.27 19.09
CA SER A 140 -12.94 -6.34 18.15
C SER A 140 -13.22 -5.85 16.74
N LEU A 141 -13.89 -4.69 16.59
CA LEU A 141 -14.12 -4.06 15.29
C LEU A 141 -12.80 -3.63 14.63
N ILE A 142 -11.91 -3.01 15.40
CA ILE A 142 -10.61 -2.55 14.91
C ILE A 142 -9.71 -3.74 14.54
N GLU A 143 -9.69 -4.80 15.35
CA GLU A 143 -8.91 -6.01 15.03
C GLU A 143 -9.41 -6.70 13.75
N ALA A 144 -10.72 -6.72 13.50
CA ALA A 144 -11.26 -7.21 12.23
C ALA A 144 -10.84 -6.33 11.05
N ALA A 145 -10.93 -5.01 11.20
CA ALA A 145 -10.47 -4.06 10.18
C ALA A 145 -8.98 -4.25 9.84
N LYS A 146 -8.13 -4.47 10.83
CA LYS A 146 -6.68 -4.73 10.65
C LYS A 146 -6.37 -5.99 9.85
N LYS A 147 -7.30 -6.95 9.75
CA LYS A 147 -7.14 -8.16 8.93
C LYS A 147 -7.39 -7.90 7.43
N ALA A 148 -7.83 -6.74 7.04
CA ALA A 148 -7.99 -6.37 5.65
C ALA A 148 -6.64 -6.39 4.91
N PRO A 149 -6.62 -6.78 3.61
CA PRO A 149 -5.40 -6.72 2.82
C PRO A 149 -4.97 -5.28 2.60
N SER A 150 -3.66 -5.03 2.60
CA SER A 150 -3.11 -3.74 2.23
C SER A 150 -1.79 -3.91 1.46
N GLY A 151 -1.49 -2.98 0.57
CA GLY A 151 -0.24 -2.98 -0.18
C GLY A 151 0.96 -2.99 0.78
N GLY A 152 1.86 -3.96 0.63
CA GLY A 152 3.00 -4.11 1.56
C GLY A 152 2.63 -4.34 3.03
N ASN A 153 1.37 -4.63 3.35
CA ASN A 153 0.82 -4.69 4.71
C ASN A 153 0.96 -3.36 5.46
N ASN A 154 0.89 -2.25 4.74
CA ASN A 154 1.12 -0.91 5.28
C ASN A 154 0.01 -0.42 6.21
N GLN A 155 -1.20 -0.98 6.11
CA GLN A 155 -2.36 -0.64 6.95
C GLN A 155 -2.59 0.88 7.01
N PRO A 156 -2.94 1.54 5.89
CA PRO A 156 -2.94 2.99 5.75
C PRO A 156 -4.19 3.64 6.37
N TRP A 157 -4.59 3.21 7.53
CA TRP A 157 -5.77 3.68 8.25
C TRP A 157 -5.46 4.04 9.68
N ARG A 158 -6.12 5.10 10.16
CA ARG A 158 -6.12 5.51 11.56
C ARG A 158 -7.57 5.62 12.02
N PHE A 159 -7.93 4.88 13.05
CA PHE A 159 -9.23 4.97 13.71
C PHE A 159 -9.15 5.82 14.96
N HIS A 160 -10.18 6.63 15.19
CA HIS A 160 -10.33 7.44 16.39
C HIS A 160 -11.77 7.40 16.86
N TYR A 161 -12.02 6.99 18.10
CA TYR A 161 -13.34 6.89 18.68
C TYR A 161 -13.54 7.97 19.74
N GLN A 162 -14.57 8.80 19.54
CA GLN A 162 -14.99 9.79 20.53
C GLN A 162 -16.49 10.11 20.35
N ASN A 163 -17.17 10.51 21.40
CA ASN A 163 -18.57 10.97 21.38
C ASN A 163 -19.50 10.00 20.61
N LYS A 164 -19.36 8.68 20.84
CA LYS A 164 -20.13 7.61 20.17
C LYS A 164 -19.90 7.52 18.65
N GLN A 165 -18.87 8.14 18.14
CA GLN A 165 -18.52 8.16 16.73
C GLN A 165 -17.13 7.55 16.52
N LEU A 166 -17.00 6.72 15.50
CA LEU A 166 -15.74 6.20 15.04
C LEU A 166 -15.36 6.94 13.76
N HIS A 167 -14.24 7.63 13.80
CA HIS A 167 -13.67 8.35 12.67
C HIS A 167 -12.58 7.53 12.01
N LEU A 168 -12.53 7.53 10.69
CA LEU A 168 -11.53 6.87 9.89
C LEU A 168 -10.74 7.90 9.08
N PHE A 169 -9.42 7.87 9.26
CA PHE A 169 -8.48 8.74 8.56
C PHE A 169 -7.53 7.93 7.69
N LEU A 170 -7.08 8.53 6.59
CA LEU A 170 -5.93 8.05 5.84
C LEU A 170 -4.66 8.35 6.63
N GLU A 171 -3.92 7.32 6.99
CA GLU A 171 -2.59 7.45 7.59
C GLU A 171 -1.55 7.59 6.48
N GLU A 172 -1.29 8.83 6.07
CA GLU A 172 -0.41 9.11 4.93
C GLU A 172 1.03 8.67 5.17
N SER A 173 1.48 8.60 6.43
CA SER A 173 2.81 8.07 6.77
C SER A 173 2.95 6.58 6.48
N ALA A 174 1.82 5.85 6.46
CA ALA A 174 1.76 4.44 6.14
C ALA A 174 1.44 4.19 4.65
N THR A 175 1.09 5.21 3.87
CA THR A 175 0.91 5.04 2.43
C THR A 175 2.28 4.84 1.78
N GLY A 176 2.43 3.81 0.97
CA GLY A 176 3.64 3.63 0.17
C GLY A 176 3.66 4.69 -0.94
N ALA A 177 4.01 5.92 -0.60
CA ALA A 177 3.93 7.11 -1.46
C ALA A 177 4.52 6.89 -2.86
N TYR A 178 5.46 5.98 -2.96
CA TYR A 178 6.15 5.63 -4.19
C TYR A 178 5.37 4.63 -5.07
N LEU A 179 4.74 3.62 -4.45
CA LEU A 179 4.03 2.56 -5.17
C LEU A 179 2.53 2.86 -5.33
N ASP A 180 2.06 3.90 -4.66
CA ASP A 180 0.66 4.28 -4.62
C ASP A 180 0.51 5.82 -4.68
N PRO A 181 1.03 6.49 -5.73
CA PRO A 181 1.10 7.95 -5.81
C PRO A 181 -0.28 8.64 -5.79
N GLN A 182 -1.33 7.93 -6.17
CA GLN A 182 -2.72 8.41 -6.15
C GLN A 182 -3.54 7.79 -5.01
N HIS A 183 -2.91 7.05 -4.09
CA HIS A 183 -3.55 6.35 -2.98
C HIS A 183 -4.65 5.36 -3.39
N ILE A 184 -4.65 4.86 -4.64
CA ILE A 184 -5.67 3.92 -5.14
C ILE A 184 -5.61 2.60 -4.35
N SER A 185 -4.41 2.04 -4.17
CA SER A 185 -4.21 0.83 -3.37
C SER A 185 -4.59 1.05 -1.91
N SER A 186 -4.24 2.22 -1.35
CA SER A 186 -4.60 2.60 0.01
C SER A 186 -6.11 2.71 0.19
N TYR A 187 -6.82 3.40 -0.72
CA TYR A 187 -8.28 3.51 -0.65
C TYR A 187 -8.98 2.17 -0.83
N THR A 188 -8.49 1.30 -1.73
CA THR A 188 -9.02 -0.07 -1.89
C THR A 188 -8.85 -0.87 -0.60
N SER A 189 -7.69 -0.79 0.04
CA SER A 189 -7.40 -1.44 1.30
C SER A 189 -8.29 -0.93 2.44
N ILE A 190 -8.55 0.37 2.47
CA ILE A 190 -9.46 1.01 3.43
C ILE A 190 -10.90 0.56 3.22
N GLY A 191 -11.36 0.43 1.97
CA GLY A 191 -12.66 -0.15 1.67
C GLY A 191 -12.81 -1.57 2.23
N ALA A 192 -11.80 -2.41 2.05
CA ALA A 192 -11.78 -3.75 2.65
C ALA A 192 -11.77 -3.73 4.19
N ALA A 193 -11.08 -2.76 4.81
CA ALA A 193 -11.10 -2.59 6.27
C ALA A 193 -12.47 -2.15 6.78
N ILE A 194 -13.17 -1.27 6.06
CA ILE A 194 -14.54 -0.89 6.36
C ILE A 194 -15.47 -2.10 6.28
N GLU A 195 -15.38 -2.91 5.23
CA GLU A 195 -16.21 -4.10 5.07
C GLU A 195 -16.00 -5.08 6.22
N ASN A 196 -14.77 -5.38 6.60
CA ASN A 196 -14.48 -6.23 7.76
C ASN A 196 -15.09 -5.69 9.06
N LEU A 197 -15.06 -4.37 9.24
CA LEU A 197 -15.68 -3.70 10.39
C LEU A 197 -17.20 -3.88 10.37
N LEU A 198 -17.85 -3.66 9.22
CA LEU A 198 -19.31 -3.78 9.07
C LEU A 198 -19.79 -5.21 9.36
N LEU A 199 -19.14 -6.22 8.76
CA LEU A 199 -19.44 -7.64 8.99
C LEU A 199 -19.30 -8.03 10.48
N THR A 200 -18.24 -7.53 11.13
CA THR A 200 -18.00 -7.82 12.54
C THR A 200 -19.01 -7.09 13.43
N ALA A 201 -19.40 -5.88 13.11
CA ALA A 201 -20.43 -5.15 13.82
C ALA A 201 -21.78 -5.89 13.77
N ALA A 202 -22.17 -6.39 12.59
CA ALA A 202 -23.40 -7.17 12.43
C ALA A 202 -23.42 -8.42 13.35
N THR A 203 -22.31 -9.16 13.45
CA THR A 203 -22.22 -10.33 14.35
C THR A 203 -22.25 -9.98 15.84
N GLN A 204 -22.07 -8.71 16.19
CA GLN A 204 -22.21 -8.19 17.54
C GLN A 204 -23.57 -7.53 17.80
N ASN A 205 -24.55 -7.79 16.94
CA ASN A 205 -25.88 -7.20 16.97
C ASN A 205 -25.85 -5.67 16.91
N LEU A 206 -24.95 -5.14 16.09
CA LEU A 206 -24.83 -3.70 15.82
C LEU A 206 -25.16 -3.40 14.36
N LYS A 207 -26.01 -2.42 14.16
CA LYS A 207 -26.23 -1.75 12.89
C LYS A 207 -25.31 -0.54 12.82
N VAL A 208 -24.57 -0.42 11.75
CA VAL A 208 -23.67 0.70 11.49
C VAL A 208 -24.37 1.69 10.55
N ASN A 209 -24.45 2.95 10.97
CA ASN A 209 -24.75 4.06 10.10
C ASN A 209 -23.44 4.79 9.81
N TRP A 210 -23.09 4.96 8.52
CA TRP A 210 -21.82 5.54 8.14
C TRP A 210 -21.89 6.37 6.87
N GLN A 211 -20.94 7.28 6.72
CA GLN A 211 -20.84 8.16 5.58
C GLN A 211 -19.39 8.40 5.22
N LEU A 212 -19.10 8.38 3.91
CA LEU A 212 -17.84 8.88 3.37
C LEU A 212 -17.79 10.40 3.43
N THR A 213 -16.64 10.96 3.74
CA THR A 213 -16.44 12.39 3.94
C THR A 213 -15.28 12.98 3.11
N PRO A 214 -15.09 12.57 1.84
CA PRO A 214 -13.93 13.00 1.04
C PRO A 214 -13.91 14.50 0.76
N GLN A 215 -15.06 15.18 0.88
CA GLN A 215 -15.17 16.63 0.71
C GLN A 215 -14.56 17.44 1.85
N LEU A 216 -14.33 16.85 3.01
CA LEU A 216 -13.77 17.57 4.16
C LEU A 216 -12.26 17.75 4.02
N THR A 217 -11.59 16.67 3.65
CA THR A 217 -10.13 16.64 3.36
C THR A 217 -9.79 15.25 2.83
N PRO A 218 -8.73 15.12 2.03
CA PRO A 218 -8.25 13.79 1.62
C PRO A 218 -7.90 12.86 2.79
N LYS A 219 -7.70 13.40 3.99
CA LYS A 219 -7.28 12.60 5.16
C LYS A 219 -8.45 12.00 5.94
N HIS A 220 -9.57 12.68 6.09
CA HIS A 220 -10.74 12.15 6.77
C HIS A 220 -11.65 11.44 5.77
N LEU A 221 -11.84 10.14 5.94
CA LEU A 221 -12.46 9.30 4.93
C LEU A 221 -13.90 8.92 5.26
N ALA A 222 -14.17 8.60 6.51
CA ALA A 222 -15.50 8.16 6.93
C ALA A 222 -15.77 8.43 8.41
N ILE A 223 -17.05 8.49 8.72
CA ILE A 223 -17.56 8.57 10.09
C ILE A 223 -18.63 7.50 10.27
N PHE A 224 -18.64 6.85 11.43
CA PHE A 224 -19.53 5.74 11.77
C PHE A 224 -20.21 5.99 13.11
N THR A 225 -21.50 5.68 13.17
CA THR A 225 -22.25 5.55 14.43
C THR A 225 -22.91 4.18 14.50
N PHE A 226 -23.25 3.74 15.70
CA PHE A 226 -23.69 2.39 15.96
C PHE A 226 -25.03 2.40 16.67
N SER A 227 -25.92 1.47 16.31
CA SER A 227 -27.19 1.23 16.98
C SER A 227 -27.40 -0.27 17.18
N LYS A 228 -28.33 -0.65 18.03
CA LYS A 228 -28.65 -2.09 18.21
C LYS A 228 -29.34 -2.64 16.96
N SER A 229 -29.07 -3.89 16.62
CA SER A 229 -29.74 -4.64 15.57
C SER A 229 -30.12 -6.04 16.06
N GLU A 230 -30.91 -6.74 15.24
CA GLU A 230 -31.34 -8.12 15.52
C GLU A 230 -30.23 -9.17 15.26
N GLY A 231 -29.12 -8.73 14.66
CA GLY A 231 -27.98 -9.58 14.33
C GLY A 231 -27.73 -9.64 12.82
N PRO A 232 -26.72 -10.45 12.44
CA PRO A 232 -26.33 -10.62 11.05
C PRO A 232 -27.35 -11.48 10.27
N ASN A 233 -27.43 -11.27 8.99
CA ASN A 233 -28.05 -12.26 8.10
C ASN A 233 -27.06 -13.40 7.78
N ASP A 234 -27.55 -14.48 7.13
CA ASP A 234 -26.76 -15.69 6.83
C ASP A 234 -25.51 -15.37 5.97
N GLN A 235 -25.61 -14.40 5.07
CA GLN A 235 -24.50 -13.98 4.22
C GLN A 235 -23.43 -13.24 5.01
N GLU A 236 -23.82 -12.29 5.84
CA GLU A 236 -22.92 -11.53 6.71
C GLU A 236 -22.18 -12.46 7.68
N GLU A 237 -22.88 -13.43 8.29
CA GLU A 237 -22.27 -14.41 9.18
C GLU A 237 -21.26 -15.29 8.44
N THR A 238 -21.59 -15.73 7.21
CA THR A 238 -20.71 -16.53 6.38
C THR A 238 -19.46 -15.77 5.97
N LEU A 239 -19.59 -14.51 5.54
CA LEU A 239 -18.48 -13.67 5.14
C LEU A 239 -17.58 -13.30 6.32
N GLN A 240 -18.16 -12.98 7.49
CA GLN A 240 -17.41 -12.65 8.68
C GLN A 240 -16.46 -13.79 9.08
N LYS A 241 -16.89 -15.06 9.00
CA LYS A 241 -16.06 -16.22 9.28
C LYS A 241 -14.85 -16.36 8.33
N GLN A 242 -14.91 -15.72 7.16
CA GLN A 242 -13.82 -15.73 6.19
C GLN A 242 -12.74 -14.65 6.47
N ILE A 243 -13.01 -13.68 7.34
CA ILE A 243 -12.03 -12.64 7.69
C ILE A 243 -10.72 -13.27 8.19
N ASP A 244 -10.82 -14.30 9.04
CA ASP A 244 -9.66 -15.00 9.61
C ASP A 244 -9.02 -15.98 8.62
N ASN A 245 -9.79 -16.53 7.70
CA ASN A 245 -9.33 -17.51 6.72
C ASN A 245 -8.72 -16.85 5.48
N ARG A 246 -8.97 -15.56 5.27
CA ARG A 246 -8.44 -14.83 4.12
C ARG A 246 -6.92 -14.75 4.16
N HIS A 247 -6.29 -15.12 3.09
CA HIS A 247 -4.85 -14.96 2.89
C HIS A 247 -4.55 -14.49 1.46
N THR A 248 -3.41 -13.85 1.27
CA THR A 248 -2.96 -13.42 -0.06
C THR A 248 -2.41 -14.61 -0.81
N ASN A 249 -3.08 -15.00 -1.89
CA ASN A 249 -2.56 -16.02 -2.81
C ASN A 249 -1.58 -15.36 -3.80
N ARG A 250 -0.29 -15.66 -3.67
CA ARG A 250 0.77 -15.17 -4.57
C ARG A 250 1.14 -16.16 -5.66
N LYS A 251 0.49 -17.32 -5.70
CA LYS A 251 0.69 -18.30 -6.76
C LYS A 251 -0.23 -17.94 -7.91
N ALA A 252 0.29 -17.94 -9.13
CA ALA A 252 -0.55 -17.86 -10.32
C ALA A 252 -1.44 -19.11 -10.36
N PRO A 253 -2.77 -18.99 -10.23
CA PRO A 253 -3.65 -20.13 -10.38
C PRO A 253 -3.63 -20.60 -11.83
N PRO A 254 -3.92 -21.88 -12.10
CA PRO A 254 -4.21 -22.31 -13.45
C PRO A 254 -5.37 -21.46 -14.00
N LYS A 255 -5.32 -21.11 -15.27
CA LYS A 255 -6.41 -20.38 -15.91
C LYS A 255 -7.70 -21.19 -15.75
N GLN A 256 -8.65 -20.65 -15.04
CA GLN A 256 -10.01 -21.17 -14.96
C GLN A 256 -10.97 -20.15 -15.57
N GLU A 257 -11.91 -20.61 -16.34
CA GLU A 257 -13.00 -19.75 -16.79
C GLU A 257 -13.92 -19.45 -15.60
N ILE A 258 -14.27 -18.19 -15.45
CA ILE A 258 -15.26 -17.77 -14.45
C ILE A 258 -16.62 -18.24 -14.97
N SER A 259 -17.41 -18.91 -14.13
CA SER A 259 -18.74 -19.34 -14.52
C SER A 259 -19.66 -18.14 -14.82
N GLN A 260 -20.63 -18.31 -15.72
CA GLN A 260 -21.60 -17.26 -16.03
C GLN A 260 -22.37 -16.84 -14.77
N ALA A 261 -22.69 -17.78 -13.88
CA ALA A 261 -23.35 -17.49 -12.61
C ALA A 261 -22.53 -16.58 -11.69
N ASP A 262 -21.21 -16.81 -11.61
CA ASP A 262 -20.33 -15.94 -10.84
C ASP A 262 -20.21 -14.55 -11.48
N MET A 263 -20.16 -14.47 -12.82
CA MET A 263 -20.16 -13.20 -13.55
C MET A 263 -21.45 -12.42 -13.33
N ASP A 264 -22.60 -13.08 -13.36
CA ASP A 264 -23.90 -12.45 -13.12
C ASP A 264 -24.00 -11.94 -11.67
N GLN A 265 -23.50 -12.70 -10.71
CA GLN A 265 -23.44 -12.28 -9.30
C GLN A 265 -22.54 -11.07 -9.08
N LEU A 266 -21.36 -11.04 -9.72
CA LEU A 266 -20.46 -9.89 -9.66
C LEU A 266 -21.04 -8.64 -10.34
N SER A 267 -21.87 -8.83 -11.37
CA SER A 267 -22.49 -7.71 -12.09
C SER A 267 -23.70 -7.14 -11.36
N ALA A 268 -24.24 -7.86 -10.38
CA ALA A 268 -25.39 -7.44 -9.57
C ALA A 268 -24.99 -6.66 -8.30
N LEU A 269 -23.69 -6.61 -8.01
CA LEU A 269 -23.10 -5.83 -6.90
C LEU A 269 -22.86 -4.37 -7.33
#